data_3a71be59ab69255c1ceb833045d522c2
#
_entry.id   3a71be59ab69255c1ceb833045d522c2
#
_cell.length_a   1.000
_cell.length_b   1.000
_cell.length_c   1.000
_cell.angle_alpha   90.00
_cell.angle_beta   90.00
_cell.angle_gamma   90.00
#
_symmetry.space_group_name_H-M   'P 1'
#
loop_
_entity.id
_entity.type
_entity.pdbx_description
1 polymer ?
#
loop_
_entity_poly.entity_id
_entity_poly.type
_entity_poly.pdbx_seq_one_letter_code
_entity_poly.pdbx_strand_id
1 'polypeptide(L)'
;MSTQDRPRRDDRPALIRTAKVYAAVSALVALFGAVYELFGHGVYSYFMIYAFALPLLLGLIPALLFGTAKREIVSSRKGRHYWNAGVATLTVGALFKGVLEIYGTDSPLFIVYSVVGILLLIAGQATGAAVRVLHGKKNKTPDEAKKG
;
A
#
# COMPACT_ATOMS: atom_id res chain seq x y z
N MET A 1 -9.06 -24.58 -34.43
CA MET A 1 -9.28 -23.13 -34.26
C MET A 1 -8.77 -22.75 -32.86
N SER A 2 -7.55 -22.21 -32.81
CA SER A 2 -6.79 -21.99 -31.56
C SER A 2 -7.35 -20.84 -30.75
N THR A 3 -7.77 -21.11 -29.52
CA THR A 3 -8.22 -20.14 -28.51
C THR A 3 -7.06 -19.43 -27.80
N GLN A 4 -5.96 -19.09 -28.50
CA GLN A 4 -4.74 -18.61 -27.87
C GLN A 4 -4.39 -17.13 -28.10
N ASP A 5 -5.26 -16.33 -28.69
CA ASP A 5 -5.02 -14.88 -28.84
C ASP A 5 -6.01 -14.05 -28.02
N ARG A 6 -5.97 -14.22 -26.68
CA ARG A 6 -6.40 -13.08 -25.84
C ARG A 6 -5.23 -12.11 -25.75
N PRO A 7 -5.34 -10.89 -26.30
CA PRO A 7 -4.31 -9.89 -26.12
C PRO A 7 -4.09 -9.71 -24.61
N ARG A 8 -2.84 -9.87 -24.16
CA ARG A 8 -2.43 -9.54 -22.78
C ARG A 8 -2.90 -8.11 -22.53
N ARG A 9 -3.86 -7.95 -21.64
CA ARG A 9 -4.19 -6.62 -21.13
C ARG A 9 -2.89 -5.99 -20.66
N ASP A 10 -2.53 -4.90 -21.33
CA ASP A 10 -1.41 -4.08 -20.90
C ASP A 10 -1.78 -3.48 -19.56
N ASP A 11 -1.26 -4.06 -18.46
CA ASP A 11 -1.53 -3.59 -17.10
C ASP A 11 -0.79 -2.29 -16.79
N ARG A 12 0.03 -1.81 -17.72
CA ARG A 12 0.77 -0.54 -17.64
C ARG A 12 -0.10 0.67 -17.27
N PRO A 13 -1.29 0.89 -17.88
CA PRO A 13 -2.10 2.05 -17.50
C PRO A 13 -2.61 1.98 -16.05
N ALA A 14 -2.92 0.79 -15.56
CA ALA A 14 -3.34 0.62 -14.17
C ALA A 14 -2.21 0.89 -13.17
N LEU A 15 -0.98 0.46 -13.48
CA LEU A 15 0.21 0.70 -12.67
C LEU A 15 0.58 2.18 -12.63
N ILE A 16 0.58 2.84 -13.78
CA ILE A 16 0.85 4.28 -13.90
C ILE A 16 -0.19 5.07 -13.08
N ARG A 17 -1.46 4.68 -13.15
CA ARG A 17 -2.53 5.31 -12.36
C ARG A 17 -2.27 5.15 -10.86
N THR A 18 -1.93 3.95 -10.40
CA THR A 18 -1.61 3.68 -9.00
C THR A 18 -0.40 4.49 -8.54
N ALA A 19 0.68 4.51 -9.32
CA ALA A 19 1.88 5.29 -9.02
C ALA A 19 1.57 6.79 -8.92
N LYS A 20 0.79 7.34 -9.86
CA LYS A 20 0.36 8.75 -9.83
C LYS A 20 -0.46 9.08 -8.57
N VAL A 21 -1.37 8.19 -8.16
CA VAL A 21 -2.17 8.40 -6.94
C VAL A 21 -1.26 8.42 -5.71
N TYR A 22 -0.36 7.46 -5.57
CA TYR A 22 0.56 7.45 -4.42
C TYR A 22 1.53 8.63 -4.42
N ALA A 23 2.03 9.06 -5.58
CA ALA A 23 2.86 10.25 -5.71
C ALA A 23 2.08 11.52 -5.30
N ALA A 24 0.85 11.67 -5.75
CA ALA A 24 -0.02 12.79 -5.38
C ALA A 24 -0.34 12.81 -3.89
N VAL A 25 -0.66 11.63 -3.31
CA VAL A 25 -0.91 11.51 -1.85
C VAL A 25 0.35 11.86 -1.06
N SER A 26 1.52 11.34 -1.46
CA SER A 26 2.79 11.66 -0.78
C SER A 26 3.10 13.15 -0.83
N ALA A 27 2.92 13.80 -1.99
CA ALA A 27 3.10 15.23 -2.15
C ALA A 27 2.12 16.05 -1.29
N LEU A 28 0.85 15.61 -1.23
CA LEU A 28 -0.16 16.27 -0.41
C LEU A 28 0.16 16.16 1.09
N VAL A 29 0.59 14.98 1.55
CA VAL A 29 1.00 14.75 2.94
C VAL A 29 2.25 15.58 3.29
N ALA A 30 3.22 15.63 2.38
CA ALA A 30 4.42 16.46 2.57
C ALA A 30 4.08 17.96 2.65
N LEU A 31 3.20 18.43 1.76
CA LEU A 31 2.72 19.81 1.77
C LEU A 31 1.97 20.13 3.08
N PHE A 32 1.08 19.24 3.50
CA PHE A 32 0.35 19.38 4.76
C PHE A 32 1.32 19.48 5.95
N GLY A 33 2.30 18.57 6.04
CA GLY A 33 3.32 18.59 7.08
C GLY A 33 4.13 19.89 7.07
N ALA A 34 4.59 20.34 5.91
CA ALA A 34 5.35 21.56 5.77
C ALA A 34 4.54 22.81 6.20
N VAL A 35 3.29 22.91 5.74
CA VAL A 35 2.40 24.01 6.13
C VAL A 35 2.17 23.99 7.64
N TYR A 36 1.90 22.82 8.21
CA TYR A 36 1.60 22.69 9.63
C TYR A 36 2.81 23.07 10.51
N GLU A 37 4.02 22.72 10.09
CA GLU A 37 5.24 23.09 10.81
C GLU A 37 5.57 24.59 10.72
N LEU A 38 5.23 25.26 9.61
CA LEU A 38 5.35 26.71 9.51
C LEU A 38 4.51 27.44 10.57
N PHE A 39 3.36 26.89 10.93
CA PHE A 39 2.50 27.43 11.98
C PHE A 39 2.81 26.90 13.39
N GLY A 40 3.69 25.91 13.51
CA GLY A 40 4.06 25.25 14.77
C GLY A 40 4.97 26.08 15.71
N HIS A 41 5.28 27.34 15.37
CA HIS A 41 6.07 28.27 16.22
C HIS A 41 7.41 27.70 16.70
N GLY A 42 8.10 26.91 15.84
CA GLY A 42 9.41 26.34 16.15
C GLY A 42 9.39 24.99 16.86
N VAL A 43 8.22 24.39 17.01
CA VAL A 43 8.07 23.00 17.47
C VAL A 43 7.99 22.09 16.26
N TYR A 44 8.90 21.12 16.17
CA TYR A 44 9.00 20.18 15.05
C TYR A 44 8.59 18.78 15.52
N SER A 45 7.82 18.07 14.67
CA SER A 45 7.50 16.67 14.90
C SER A 45 8.10 15.79 13.81
N TYR A 46 8.91 14.82 14.20
CA TYR A 46 9.45 13.82 13.27
C TYR A 46 8.33 13.00 12.61
N PHE A 47 7.24 12.72 13.30
CA PHE A 47 6.09 12.03 12.72
C PHE A 47 5.43 12.85 11.62
N MET A 48 5.34 14.17 11.78
CA MET A 48 4.80 15.07 10.77
C MET A 48 5.72 15.15 9.54
N ILE A 49 7.03 15.35 9.78
CA ILE A 49 8.04 15.48 8.71
C ILE A 49 8.09 14.20 7.86
N TYR A 50 8.06 13.01 8.48
CA TYR A 50 8.20 11.74 7.76
C TYR A 50 6.88 11.06 7.38
N ALA A 51 5.73 11.66 7.68
CA ALA A 51 4.42 11.07 7.35
C ALA A 51 4.28 10.76 5.85
N PHE A 52 4.83 11.60 4.96
CA PHE A 52 4.81 11.39 3.52
C PHE A 52 5.61 10.16 3.07
N ALA A 53 6.58 9.72 3.87
CA ALA A 53 7.39 8.55 3.55
C ALA A 53 6.56 7.26 3.56
N LEU A 54 5.48 7.18 4.32
CA LEU A 54 4.61 6.00 4.37
C LEU A 54 3.96 5.71 3.01
N PRO A 55 3.19 6.62 2.38
CA PRO A 55 2.65 6.36 1.05
C PRO A 55 3.74 6.28 -0.02
N LEU A 56 4.87 6.96 0.14
CA LEU A 56 6.00 6.89 -0.78
C LEU A 56 6.64 5.48 -0.75
N LEU A 57 7.05 5.01 0.44
CA LEU A 57 7.78 3.75 0.61
C LEU A 57 6.88 2.53 0.47
N LEU A 58 5.68 2.56 1.02
CA LEU A 58 4.75 1.43 1.03
C LEU A 58 3.79 1.42 -0.17
N GLY A 59 3.66 2.54 -0.87
CA GLY A 59 2.78 2.68 -2.03
C GLY A 59 3.52 2.89 -3.33
N LEU A 60 4.22 4.02 -3.49
CA LEU A 60 4.83 4.42 -4.76
C LEU A 60 6.01 3.51 -5.15
N ILE A 61 6.97 3.29 -4.24
CA ILE A 61 8.15 2.47 -4.55
C ILE A 61 7.75 1.05 -4.93
N PRO A 62 6.90 0.33 -4.18
CA PRO A 62 6.43 -0.97 -4.59
C PRO A 62 5.68 -0.96 -5.91
N ALA A 63 4.83 0.03 -6.17
CA ALA A 63 4.12 0.14 -7.44
C ALA A 63 5.08 0.29 -8.64
N LEU A 64 6.17 1.03 -8.49
CA LEU A 64 7.18 1.20 -9.53
C LEU A 64 8.06 -0.05 -9.70
N LEU A 65 8.61 -0.61 -8.62
CA LEU A 65 9.55 -1.73 -8.68
C LEU A 65 8.88 -3.02 -9.16
N PHE A 66 7.70 -3.33 -8.65
CA PHE A 66 7.01 -4.59 -8.97
C PHE A 66 6.09 -4.44 -10.19
N GLY A 67 5.66 -3.23 -10.50
CA GLY A 67 4.95 -2.93 -11.74
C GLY A 67 5.79 -3.19 -12.97
N THR A 68 7.08 -2.86 -12.93
CA THR A 68 8.03 -3.16 -14.01
C THR A 68 8.42 -4.63 -14.09
N ALA A 69 8.48 -5.33 -12.95
CA ALA A 69 8.87 -6.74 -12.87
C ALA A 69 7.73 -7.74 -13.13
N LYS A 70 6.53 -7.28 -13.52
CA LYS A 70 5.31 -8.12 -13.65
C LYS A 70 4.96 -8.94 -12.40
N ARG A 71 5.56 -8.61 -11.27
CA ARG A 71 5.28 -9.20 -9.96
C ARG A 71 4.40 -8.25 -9.18
N GLU A 72 3.12 -8.53 -9.10
CA GLU A 72 2.24 -7.82 -8.17
C GLU A 72 2.61 -8.22 -6.74
N ILE A 73 2.89 -7.23 -5.86
CA ILE A 73 3.09 -7.47 -4.43
C ILE A 73 1.87 -8.15 -3.84
N VAL A 74 0.69 -7.71 -4.29
CA VAL A 74 -0.58 -8.26 -3.86
C VAL A 74 -1.37 -8.73 -5.08
N SER A 75 -1.39 -10.03 -5.29
CA SER A 75 -1.95 -10.69 -6.48
C SER A 75 -3.48 -10.65 -6.55
N SER A 76 -4.18 -10.20 -5.51
CA SER A 76 -5.63 -10.17 -5.48
C SER A 76 -6.19 -8.76 -5.38
N ARG A 77 -7.36 -8.52 -6.01
CA ARG A 77 -8.05 -7.23 -5.91
C ARG A 77 -8.37 -6.89 -4.45
N LYS A 78 -8.83 -7.85 -3.67
CA LYS A 78 -9.14 -7.69 -2.24
C LYS A 78 -7.87 -7.35 -1.43
N GLY A 79 -6.77 -8.04 -1.68
CA GLY A 79 -5.50 -7.77 -1.02
C GLY A 79 -5.00 -6.35 -1.27
N ARG A 80 -5.15 -5.82 -2.50
CA ARG A 80 -4.80 -4.42 -2.80
C ARG A 80 -5.63 -3.41 -2.02
N HIS A 81 -6.91 -3.69 -1.78
CA HIS A 81 -7.74 -2.82 -0.94
C HIS A 81 -7.24 -2.81 0.51
N TYR A 82 -6.95 -3.97 1.09
CA TYR A 82 -6.39 -4.05 2.45
C TYR A 82 -5.02 -3.37 2.55
N TRP A 83 -4.17 -3.55 1.56
CA TRP A 83 -2.87 -2.89 1.50
C TRP A 83 -3.01 -1.36 1.47
N ASN A 84 -3.82 -0.84 0.56
CA ASN A 84 -4.06 0.61 0.43
C ASN A 84 -4.69 1.19 1.70
N ALA A 85 -5.64 0.48 2.32
CA ALA A 85 -6.24 0.86 3.59
C ALA A 85 -5.19 0.90 4.72
N GLY A 86 -4.28 -0.09 4.78
CA GLY A 86 -3.19 -0.13 5.75
C GLY A 86 -2.25 1.07 5.61
N VAL A 87 -1.81 1.37 4.38
CA VAL A 87 -0.96 2.55 4.11
C VAL A 87 -1.67 3.84 4.52
N ALA A 88 -2.94 4.01 4.15
CA ALA A 88 -3.73 5.18 4.52
C ALA A 88 -3.88 5.32 6.06
N THR A 89 -4.19 4.22 6.74
CA THR A 89 -4.34 4.20 8.21
C THR A 89 -3.04 4.59 8.92
N LEU A 90 -1.90 4.06 8.48
CA LEU A 90 -0.59 4.41 9.03
C LEU A 90 -0.24 5.89 8.78
N THR A 91 -0.53 6.40 7.58
CA THR A 91 -0.28 7.80 7.22
C THR A 91 -1.11 8.74 8.08
N VAL A 92 -2.42 8.46 8.24
CA VAL A 92 -3.31 9.26 9.11
C VAL A 92 -2.84 9.18 10.56
N GLY A 93 -2.45 8.00 11.04
CA GLY A 93 -1.90 7.82 12.39
C GLY A 93 -0.64 8.65 12.64
N ALA A 94 0.28 8.68 11.67
CA ALA A 94 1.50 9.48 11.75
C ALA A 94 1.20 11.00 11.78
N LEU A 95 0.30 11.47 10.90
CA LEU A 95 -0.16 12.86 10.91
C LEU A 95 -0.82 13.23 12.25
N PHE A 96 -1.71 12.35 12.74
CA PHE A 96 -2.38 12.56 14.02
C PHE A 96 -1.38 12.67 15.18
N LYS A 97 -0.40 11.76 15.26
CA LYS A 97 0.67 11.82 16.26
C LYS A 97 1.49 13.11 16.12
N GLY A 98 1.83 13.49 14.89
CA GLY A 98 2.56 14.71 14.61
C GLY A 98 1.82 15.97 15.08
N VAL A 99 0.52 16.06 14.83
CA VAL A 99 -0.33 17.15 15.33
C VAL A 99 -0.31 17.20 16.86
N LEU A 100 -0.47 16.06 17.53
CA LEU A 100 -0.46 16.00 19.00
C LEU A 100 0.87 16.47 19.58
N GLU A 101 2.00 16.08 18.99
CA GLU A 101 3.33 16.50 19.42
C GLU A 101 3.53 18.02 19.30
N ILE A 102 3.05 18.63 18.22
CA ILE A 102 3.14 20.07 18.02
C ILE A 102 2.26 20.82 19.05
N TYR A 103 1.11 20.26 19.41
CA TYR A 103 0.27 20.82 20.46
C TYR A 103 0.75 20.53 21.90
N GLY A 104 1.83 19.76 22.05
CA GLY A 104 2.38 19.42 23.37
C GLY A 104 1.49 18.43 24.14
N THR A 105 0.70 17.63 23.46
CA THR A 105 -0.17 16.60 24.04
C THR A 105 0.15 15.23 23.48
N ASP A 106 -0.33 14.18 24.13
CA ASP A 106 -0.16 12.80 23.66
C ASP A 106 -1.49 12.04 23.76
N SER A 107 -1.63 10.98 22.95
CA SER A 107 -2.81 10.13 22.96
C SER A 107 -2.43 8.69 22.60
N PRO A 108 -2.96 7.69 23.32
CA PRO A 108 -2.76 6.28 23.01
C PRO A 108 -3.40 5.86 21.67
N LEU A 109 -4.25 6.70 21.08
CA LEU A 109 -4.88 6.43 19.77
C LEU A 109 -3.87 6.19 18.66
N PHE A 110 -2.67 6.79 18.72
CA PHE A 110 -1.60 6.51 17.76
C PHE A 110 -1.26 5.02 17.71
N ILE A 111 -1.25 4.34 18.83
CA ILE A 111 -1.00 2.89 18.92
C ILE A 111 -2.09 2.13 18.16
N VAL A 112 -3.34 2.53 18.32
CA VAL A 112 -4.47 1.91 17.61
C VAL A 112 -4.33 2.04 16.10
N TYR A 113 -4.01 3.23 15.60
CA TYR A 113 -3.76 3.46 14.17
C TYR A 113 -2.59 2.60 13.65
N SER A 114 -1.51 2.51 14.43
CA SER A 114 -0.34 1.71 14.07
C SER A 114 -0.66 0.22 14.01
N VAL A 115 -1.33 -0.32 15.02
CA VAL A 115 -1.72 -1.74 15.08
C VAL A 115 -2.70 -2.07 13.95
N VAL A 116 -3.76 -1.29 13.77
CA VAL A 116 -4.75 -1.51 12.71
C VAL A 116 -4.10 -1.41 11.33
N GLY A 117 -3.27 -0.41 11.09
CA GLY A 117 -2.57 -0.24 9.83
C GLY A 117 -1.66 -1.43 9.49
N ILE A 118 -0.86 -1.91 10.46
CA ILE A 118 0.01 -3.08 10.27
C ILE A 118 -0.82 -4.35 10.01
N LEU A 119 -1.89 -4.58 10.77
CA LEU A 119 -2.78 -5.73 10.55
C LEU A 119 -3.40 -5.71 9.15
N LEU A 120 -3.81 -4.54 8.65
CA LEU A 120 -4.32 -4.39 7.29
C LEU A 120 -3.26 -4.69 6.22
N LEU A 121 -2.00 -4.29 6.43
CA LEU A 121 -0.91 -4.63 5.52
C LEU A 121 -0.65 -6.14 5.50
N ILE A 122 -0.63 -6.79 6.67
CA ILE A 122 -0.46 -8.24 6.79
C ILE A 122 -1.63 -8.98 6.11
N ALA A 123 -2.87 -8.55 6.34
CA ALA A 123 -4.07 -9.11 5.69
C ALA A 123 -4.00 -8.95 4.17
N GLY A 124 -3.50 -7.82 3.67
CA GLY A 124 -3.28 -7.58 2.25
C GLY A 124 -2.31 -8.60 1.64
N GLN A 125 -1.19 -8.87 2.31
CA GLN A 125 -0.21 -9.87 1.85
C GLN A 125 -0.74 -11.30 1.95
N ALA A 126 -1.40 -11.65 3.05
CA ALA A 126 -1.96 -12.98 3.28
C ALA A 126 -3.02 -13.35 2.21
N THR A 127 -3.90 -12.43 1.86
CA THR A 127 -4.90 -12.64 0.79
C THR A 127 -4.24 -12.81 -0.58
N GLY A 128 -3.16 -12.11 -0.86
CA GLY A 128 -2.36 -12.26 -2.08
C GLY A 128 -1.68 -13.64 -2.15
N ALA A 129 -1.07 -14.09 -1.06
CA ALA A 129 -0.39 -15.38 -0.96
C ALA A 129 -1.39 -16.54 -1.10
N ALA A 130 -2.53 -16.48 -0.42
CA ALA A 130 -3.57 -17.51 -0.48
C ALA A 130 -4.08 -17.73 -1.92
N VAL A 131 -4.33 -16.67 -2.67
CA VAL A 131 -4.76 -16.74 -4.07
C VAL A 131 -3.70 -17.40 -4.95
N ARG A 132 -2.40 -17.11 -4.74
CA ARG A 132 -1.31 -17.77 -5.50
C ARG A 132 -1.24 -19.26 -5.25
N VAL A 133 -1.36 -19.69 -3.98
CA VAL A 133 -1.32 -21.11 -3.61
C VAL A 133 -2.49 -21.88 -4.22
N LEU A 134 -3.70 -21.31 -4.18
CA LEU A 134 -4.90 -21.93 -4.74
C LEU A 134 -4.83 -22.08 -6.27
N HIS A 135 -4.31 -21.07 -6.98
CA HIS A 135 -4.11 -21.14 -8.43
C HIS A 135 -3.00 -22.13 -8.83
N GLY A 136 -1.93 -22.21 -8.05
CA GLY A 136 -0.85 -23.18 -8.27
C GLY A 136 -1.32 -24.63 -8.11
N LYS A 137 -2.24 -24.89 -7.17
CA LYS A 137 -2.80 -26.22 -6.92
C LYS A 137 -3.76 -26.65 -8.04
N LYS A 138 -4.53 -25.70 -8.60
CA LYS A 138 -5.50 -25.99 -9.67
C LYS A 138 -4.82 -26.32 -11.00
N ASN A 139 -3.61 -25.83 -11.25
CA ASN A 139 -2.86 -26.15 -12.47
C ASN A 139 -2.09 -27.49 -12.40
N LYS A 140 -1.94 -28.10 -11.21
CA LYS A 140 -1.27 -29.40 -11.04
C LYS A 140 -2.19 -30.61 -11.19
N THR A 141 -3.50 -30.41 -11.05
CA THR A 141 -4.49 -31.53 -11.08
C THR A 141 -4.95 -32.02 -12.46
N PRO A 142 -4.76 -31.31 -13.60
CA PRO A 142 -5.20 -31.85 -14.89
C PRO A 142 -4.27 -32.90 -15.50
N ASP A 143 -2.99 -32.93 -15.08
CA ASP A 143 -2.00 -33.83 -15.74
C ASP A 143 -1.90 -35.22 -15.14
N GLU A 144 -2.33 -35.39 -13.88
CA GLU A 144 -2.36 -36.72 -13.25
C GLU A 144 -3.60 -37.56 -13.67
N ALA A 145 -4.70 -36.90 -14.03
CA ALA A 145 -5.92 -37.59 -14.50
C ALA A 145 -5.81 -38.13 -15.93
N LYS A 146 -4.76 -37.80 -16.69
CA LYS A 146 -4.51 -38.27 -18.06
C LYS A 146 -3.52 -39.42 -18.14
N LYS A 147 -2.92 -39.84 -17.02
CA LYS A 147 -1.92 -40.94 -16.94
C LYS A 147 -2.42 -42.20 -16.23
N GLY A 148 -3.74 -42.28 -15.97
CA GLY A 148 -4.37 -43.48 -15.40
C GLY A 148 -5.19 -44.27 -16.45
#